data_313487ce5d71ead072c22779ec7434d6
#
_entry.id   313487ce5d71ead072c22779ec7434d6
#
_cell.length_a   1.000
_cell.length_b   1.000
_cell.length_c   1.000
_cell.angle_alpha   90.00
_cell.angle_beta   90.00
_cell.angle_gamma   90.00
#
_symmetry.space_group_name_H-M   'P 1'
#
loop_
_entity.id
_entity.type
_entity.pdbx_description
1 polymer ?
#
loop_
_entity_poly.entity_id
_entity_poly.type
_entity_poly.pdbx_seq_one_letter_code
_entity_poly.pdbx_strand_id
1 'polypeptide(L)'
;MGKETIDAAILAHRGWVSRIKTGFDGINTEHFDLASTVDHDACDLAWWLRKDESRNLLGPEAREHIQKIHERFHQLCGLLGAQLNQRTAGPQHNELLAELDAISKEIVQILLQARDKEA
;
A
#
# COMPACT_ATOMS: atom_id res chain seq x y z
N MET A 1 3.20 10.09 18.90
CA MET A 1 3.45 8.72 18.38
C MET A 1 2.65 8.42 17.11
N GLY A 2 1.39 8.87 17.00
CA GLY A 2 0.57 8.60 15.84
C GLY A 2 1.12 9.15 14.53
N LYS A 3 1.64 10.38 14.54
CA LYS A 3 2.19 11.02 13.34
C LYS A 3 3.37 10.23 12.75
N GLU A 4 4.26 9.73 13.60
CA GLU A 4 5.41 8.95 13.13
C GLU A 4 4.98 7.64 12.48
N THR A 5 4.00 6.96 13.05
CA THR A 5 3.46 5.73 12.51
C THR A 5 2.76 5.98 11.17
N ILE A 6 1.98 7.05 11.09
CA ILE A 6 1.29 7.45 9.87
C ILE A 6 2.30 7.79 8.77
N ASP A 7 3.33 8.58 9.09
CA ASP A 7 4.35 8.96 8.13
C ASP A 7 5.13 7.72 7.62
N ALA A 8 5.45 6.79 8.51
CA ALA A 8 6.10 5.54 8.12
C ALA A 8 5.23 4.71 7.19
N ALA A 9 3.93 4.63 7.46
CA ALA A 9 3.00 3.91 6.60
C ALA A 9 2.89 4.54 5.21
N ILE A 10 2.84 5.87 5.15
CA ILE A 10 2.81 6.61 3.87
C ILE A 10 4.07 6.31 3.06
N LEU A 11 5.24 6.41 3.67
CA LEU A 11 6.52 6.13 3.00
C LEU A 11 6.60 4.69 2.50
N ALA A 12 6.14 3.74 3.32
CA ALA A 12 6.16 2.33 2.95
C ALA A 12 5.30 2.06 1.71
N HIS A 13 4.10 2.64 1.66
CA HIS A 13 3.18 2.41 0.53
C HIS A 13 3.68 3.11 -0.74
N ARG A 14 4.19 4.33 -0.63
CA ARG A 14 4.83 5.01 -1.76
C ARG A 14 6.05 4.25 -2.26
N GLY A 15 6.83 3.67 -1.34
CA GLY A 15 7.98 2.86 -1.67
C GLY A 15 7.61 1.63 -2.49
N TRP A 16 6.54 0.92 -2.10
CA TRP A 16 6.05 -0.24 -2.86
C TRP A 16 5.66 0.15 -4.28
N VAL A 17 4.89 1.23 -4.45
CA VAL A 17 4.49 1.71 -5.79
C VAL A 17 5.71 2.03 -6.63
N SER A 18 6.70 2.73 -6.05
CA SER A 18 7.92 3.09 -6.75
C SER A 18 8.71 1.86 -7.21
N ARG A 19 8.88 0.87 -6.33
CA ARG A 19 9.59 -0.37 -6.66
C ARG A 19 8.91 -1.13 -7.80
N ILE A 20 7.60 -1.21 -7.78
CA ILE A 20 6.82 -1.88 -8.82
C ILE A 20 6.94 -1.12 -10.15
N LYS A 21 6.73 0.20 -10.14
CA LYS A 21 6.81 1.02 -11.35
C LYS A 21 8.19 0.98 -11.99
N THR A 22 9.23 1.13 -11.19
CA THR A 22 10.60 1.09 -11.71
C THR A 22 10.99 -0.30 -12.16
N GLY A 23 10.35 -1.33 -11.62
CA GLY A 23 10.50 -2.70 -12.12
C GLY A 23 10.02 -2.82 -13.56
N PHE A 24 8.83 -2.30 -13.88
CA PHE A 24 8.31 -2.34 -15.24
C PHE A 24 9.06 -1.41 -16.19
N ASP A 25 9.69 -0.36 -15.68
CA ASP A 25 10.56 0.52 -16.48
C ASP A 25 11.95 -0.10 -16.75
N GLY A 26 12.24 -1.25 -16.15
CA GLY A 26 13.53 -1.92 -16.32
C GLY A 26 14.67 -1.37 -15.47
N ILE A 27 14.38 -0.39 -14.60
CA ILE A 27 15.38 0.23 -13.74
C ILE A 27 15.64 -0.61 -12.51
N ASN A 28 14.57 -1.11 -11.87
CA ASN A 28 14.66 -1.97 -10.71
C ASN A 28 14.54 -3.44 -11.15
N THR A 29 15.57 -4.23 -10.91
CA THR A 29 15.63 -5.65 -11.31
C THR A 29 15.50 -6.60 -10.14
N GLU A 30 15.04 -6.12 -8.98
CA GLU A 30 14.93 -6.98 -7.79
C GLU A 30 13.95 -8.12 -8.01
N HIS A 31 14.20 -9.22 -7.28
CA HIS A 31 13.26 -10.34 -7.21
C HIS A 31 12.34 -10.11 -6.01
N PHE A 32 11.03 -10.14 -6.22
CA PHE A 32 10.05 -9.88 -5.16
C PHE A 32 9.76 -11.16 -4.38
N ASP A 33 9.80 -11.07 -3.06
CA ASP A 33 9.31 -12.14 -2.19
C ASP A 33 7.78 -12.03 -2.14
N LEU A 34 7.10 -12.89 -2.89
CA LEU A 34 5.65 -12.81 -3.04
C LEU A 34 4.90 -13.05 -1.74
N ALA A 35 5.42 -13.92 -0.87
CA ALA A 35 4.79 -14.16 0.43
C ALA A 35 4.74 -12.89 1.28
N SER A 36 5.86 -12.15 1.35
CA SER A 36 5.90 -10.87 2.07
C SER A 36 5.08 -9.80 1.38
N THR A 37 5.10 -9.79 0.05
CA THR A 37 4.43 -8.77 -0.75
C THR A 37 2.92 -8.79 -0.56
N VAL A 38 2.30 -9.96 -0.44
CA VAL A 38 0.86 -10.10 -0.25
C VAL A 38 0.43 -10.05 1.20
N ASP A 39 1.35 -10.10 2.15
CA ASP A 39 1.04 -10.15 3.58
C ASP A 39 0.76 -8.74 4.11
N HIS A 40 -0.49 -8.29 3.98
CA HIS A 40 -0.91 -6.99 4.47
C HIS A 40 -0.94 -6.92 6.00
N ASP A 41 -1.01 -8.06 6.70
CA ASP A 41 -1.03 -8.10 8.16
C ASP A 41 0.34 -7.78 8.79
N ALA A 42 1.42 -7.98 8.06
CA ALA A 42 2.76 -7.66 8.51
C ALA A 42 3.13 -6.19 8.31
N CYS A 43 2.26 -5.39 7.70
CA CYS A 43 2.50 -3.99 7.40
C CYS A 43 2.23 -3.10 8.63
N ASP A 44 3.04 -2.06 8.81
CA ASP A 44 2.87 -1.09 9.90
C ASP A 44 1.48 -0.45 9.89
N LEU A 45 0.89 -0.25 8.72
CA LEU A 45 -0.47 0.27 8.61
C LEU A 45 -1.47 -0.68 9.24
N ALA A 46 -1.35 -1.99 9.01
CA ALA A 46 -2.24 -2.97 9.62
C ALA A 46 -2.17 -2.93 11.14
N TRP A 47 -0.96 -2.80 11.69
CA TRP A 47 -0.76 -2.66 13.13
C TRP A 47 -1.45 -1.43 13.68
N TRP A 48 -1.27 -0.29 13.02
CA TRP A 48 -1.89 0.96 13.46
C TRP A 48 -3.42 0.88 13.39
N LEU A 49 -3.96 0.24 12.35
CA LEU A 49 -5.41 0.08 12.19
C LEU A 49 -6.06 -0.77 13.27
N ARG A 50 -5.29 -1.58 13.99
CA ARG A 50 -5.79 -2.36 15.14
C ARG A 50 -5.88 -1.55 16.42
N LYS A 51 -5.25 -0.38 16.48
CA LYS A 51 -5.20 0.45 17.67
C LYS A 51 -6.44 1.33 17.79
N ASP A 52 -6.82 1.64 19.03
CA ASP A 52 -7.93 2.55 19.31
C ASP A 52 -7.69 3.93 18.73
N GLU A 53 -6.43 4.38 18.67
CA GLU A 53 -6.05 5.64 18.08
C GLU A 53 -6.59 5.79 16.65
N SER A 54 -6.45 4.74 15.83
CA SER A 54 -6.95 4.77 14.45
C SER A 54 -8.47 4.89 14.39
N ARG A 55 -9.18 4.22 15.29
CA ARG A 55 -10.64 4.35 15.38
C ARG A 55 -11.06 5.77 15.68
N ASN A 56 -10.35 6.41 16.61
CA ASN A 56 -10.68 7.77 17.04
C ASN A 56 -10.39 8.79 15.94
N LEU A 57 -9.31 8.59 15.18
CA LEU A 57 -8.92 9.53 14.12
C LEU A 57 -9.69 9.34 12.83
N LEU A 58 -9.99 8.10 12.45
CA LEU A 58 -10.63 7.80 11.17
C LEU A 58 -12.14 7.69 11.26
N GLY A 59 -12.65 7.19 12.38
CA GLY A 59 -14.04 6.78 12.47
C GLY A 59 -14.25 5.39 11.87
N PRO A 60 -15.38 4.72 12.20
CA PRO A 60 -15.59 3.31 11.83
C PRO A 60 -15.69 3.09 10.32
N GLU A 61 -16.33 4.00 9.58
CA GLU A 61 -16.51 3.84 8.14
C GLU A 61 -15.22 3.98 7.36
N ALA A 62 -14.46 5.05 7.66
CA ALA A 62 -13.18 5.27 6.99
C ALA A 62 -12.17 4.18 7.33
N ARG A 63 -12.18 3.71 8.58
CA ARG A 63 -11.31 2.63 9.03
C ARG A 63 -11.60 1.34 8.26
N GLU A 64 -12.87 0.97 8.13
CA GLU A 64 -13.27 -0.22 7.37
C GLU A 64 -12.87 -0.09 5.90
N HIS A 65 -13.10 1.08 5.33
CA HIS A 65 -12.73 1.34 3.94
C HIS A 65 -11.23 1.21 3.69
N ILE A 66 -10.41 1.83 4.55
CA ILE A 66 -8.95 1.74 4.38
C ILE A 66 -8.45 0.31 4.57
N GLN A 67 -9.06 -0.46 5.45
CA GLN A 67 -8.71 -1.88 5.60
C GLN A 67 -8.94 -2.65 4.31
N LYS A 68 -10.04 -2.42 3.62
CA LYS A 68 -10.36 -3.09 2.36
C LYS A 68 -9.40 -2.71 1.25
N ILE A 69 -9.14 -1.42 1.07
CA ILE A 69 -8.25 -0.97 0.01
C ILE A 69 -6.79 -1.33 0.30
N HIS A 70 -6.39 -1.39 1.56
CA HIS A 70 -5.07 -1.84 1.97
C HIS A 70 -4.85 -3.31 1.61
N GLU A 71 -5.83 -4.16 1.85
CA GLU A 71 -5.77 -5.56 1.45
C GLU A 71 -5.63 -5.68 -0.07
N ARG A 72 -6.43 -4.94 -0.81
CA ARG A 72 -6.35 -4.92 -2.28
C ARG A 72 -4.99 -4.41 -2.76
N PHE A 73 -4.43 -3.41 -2.10
CA PHE A 73 -3.10 -2.88 -2.41
C PHE A 73 -2.05 -3.99 -2.40
N HIS A 74 -2.01 -4.78 -1.34
CA HIS A 74 -1.03 -5.86 -1.23
C HIS A 74 -1.29 -6.98 -2.23
N GLN A 75 -2.55 -7.27 -2.56
CA GLN A 75 -2.89 -8.23 -3.63
C GLN A 75 -2.33 -7.76 -4.97
N LEU A 76 -2.49 -6.49 -5.30
CA LEU A 76 -1.97 -5.91 -6.54
C LEU A 76 -0.45 -5.98 -6.59
N CYS A 77 0.22 -5.66 -5.48
CA CYS A 77 1.67 -5.76 -5.40
C CYS A 77 2.14 -7.20 -5.64
N GLY A 78 1.41 -8.18 -5.12
CA GLY A 78 1.71 -9.59 -5.34
C GLY A 78 1.56 -9.99 -6.80
N LEU A 79 0.46 -9.59 -7.44
CA LEU A 79 0.22 -9.89 -8.85
C LEU A 79 1.27 -9.25 -9.76
N LEU A 80 1.56 -7.99 -9.54
CA LEU A 80 2.55 -7.26 -10.33
C LEU A 80 3.97 -7.76 -10.04
N GLY A 81 4.28 -8.05 -8.79
CA GLY A 81 5.57 -8.62 -8.40
C GLY A 81 5.82 -9.97 -9.06
N ALA A 82 4.77 -10.81 -9.18
CA ALA A 82 4.88 -12.10 -9.86
C ALA A 82 5.21 -11.92 -11.35
N GLN A 83 4.56 -10.94 -12.01
CA GLN A 83 4.87 -10.64 -13.42
C GLN A 83 6.31 -10.17 -13.57
N LEU A 84 6.80 -9.33 -12.66
CA LEU A 84 8.17 -8.85 -12.67
C LEU A 84 9.18 -9.98 -12.45
N ASN A 85 8.89 -10.89 -11.50
CA ASN A 85 9.76 -12.03 -11.22
C ASN A 85 9.91 -12.94 -12.45
N GLN A 86 8.84 -13.08 -13.22
CA GLN A 86 8.83 -13.89 -14.43
C GLN A 86 9.29 -13.11 -15.66
N ARG A 87 9.56 -11.83 -15.50
CA ARG A 87 9.94 -10.90 -16.58
C ARG A 87 8.91 -10.90 -17.72
N THR A 88 7.64 -11.05 -17.36
CA THR A 88 6.53 -11.00 -18.30
C THR A 88 5.59 -9.89 -17.91
N ALA A 89 5.40 -8.93 -18.80
CA ALA A 89 4.31 -7.97 -18.65
C ALA A 89 3.07 -8.60 -19.25
N GLY A 90 2.08 -8.92 -18.41
CA GLY A 90 0.81 -9.43 -18.88
C GLY A 90 0.02 -8.35 -19.60
N PRO A 91 -1.00 -8.71 -20.40
CA PRO A 91 -1.79 -7.72 -21.13
C PRO A 91 -2.54 -6.74 -20.23
N GLN A 92 -2.69 -7.05 -18.95
CA GLN A 92 -3.42 -6.23 -17.99
C GLN A 92 -2.52 -5.44 -17.04
N HIS A 93 -1.19 -5.47 -17.23
CA HIS A 93 -0.29 -4.83 -16.26
C HIS A 93 -0.54 -3.33 -16.13
N ASN A 94 -0.87 -2.64 -17.22
CA ASN A 94 -1.17 -1.21 -17.17
C ASN A 94 -2.41 -0.91 -16.34
N GLU A 95 -3.44 -1.74 -16.44
CA GLU A 95 -4.68 -1.60 -15.65
C GLU A 95 -4.39 -1.84 -14.17
N LEU A 96 -3.61 -2.87 -13.87
CA LEU A 96 -3.23 -3.18 -12.50
C LEU A 96 -2.36 -2.09 -11.87
N LEU A 97 -1.44 -1.52 -12.65
CA LEU A 97 -0.63 -0.39 -12.19
C LEU A 97 -1.49 0.85 -11.93
N ALA A 98 -2.45 1.12 -12.80
CA ALA A 98 -3.36 2.25 -12.62
C ALA A 98 -4.21 2.08 -11.35
N GLU A 99 -4.70 0.87 -11.10
CA GLU A 99 -5.45 0.56 -9.89
C GLU A 99 -4.56 0.71 -8.65
N LEU A 100 -3.34 0.20 -8.69
CA LEU A 100 -2.37 0.30 -7.60
C LEU A 100 -2.10 1.77 -7.26
N ASP A 101 -1.87 2.59 -8.28
CA ASP A 101 -1.60 4.01 -8.11
C ASP A 101 -2.79 4.74 -7.48
N ALA A 102 -4.00 4.45 -7.96
CA ALA A 102 -5.23 5.06 -7.44
C ALA A 102 -5.46 4.68 -5.98
N ILE A 103 -5.30 3.41 -5.62
CA ILE A 103 -5.46 2.94 -4.25
C ILE A 103 -4.38 3.54 -3.34
N SER A 104 -3.13 3.61 -3.81
CA SER A 104 -2.05 4.22 -3.05
C SER A 104 -2.35 5.68 -2.72
N LYS A 105 -2.82 6.44 -3.69
CA LYS A 105 -3.19 7.85 -3.47
C LYS A 105 -4.33 7.98 -2.46
N GLU A 106 -5.30 7.10 -2.53
CA GLU A 106 -6.44 7.10 -1.59
C GLU A 106 -5.99 6.78 -0.18
N ILE A 107 -5.15 5.76 -0.01
CA ILE A 107 -4.58 5.41 1.30
C ILE A 107 -3.81 6.60 1.88
N VAL A 108 -2.94 7.19 1.08
CA VAL A 108 -2.13 8.34 1.52
C VAL A 108 -3.03 9.51 1.90
N GLN A 109 -4.07 9.80 1.13
CA GLN A 109 -4.99 10.90 1.42
C GLN A 109 -5.72 10.69 2.74
N ILE A 110 -6.22 9.48 2.99
CA ILE A 110 -6.89 9.15 4.24
C ILE A 110 -5.93 9.30 5.43
N LEU A 111 -4.69 8.82 5.26
CA LEU A 111 -3.67 8.91 6.31
C LEU A 111 -3.26 10.36 6.59
N LEU A 112 -3.15 11.19 5.56
CA LEU A 112 -2.84 12.60 5.74
C LEU A 112 -3.94 13.34 6.48
N GLN A 113 -5.21 13.02 6.20
CA GLN A 113 -6.34 13.60 6.93
C GLN A 113 -6.30 13.20 8.41
N ALA A 114 -5.98 11.94 8.71
CA ALA A 114 -5.84 11.46 10.08
C ALA A 114 -4.68 12.16 10.78
N ARG A 115 -3.55 12.34 10.08
CA ARG A 115 -2.38 13.03 10.60
C ARG A 115 -2.70 14.48 11.00
N ASP A 116 -3.50 15.16 10.19
CA ASP A 116 -3.89 16.53 10.49
C ASP A 116 -4.74 16.64 11.77
N LYS A 117 -5.50 15.61 12.09
CA LYS A 117 -6.30 15.56 13.33
C LYS A 117 -5.46 15.31 14.59
N GLU A 118 -4.24 14.84 14.43
CA GLU A 118 -3.30 14.58 15.51
C GLU A 118 -2.72 15.86 16.13
N ALA A 119 -2.87 16.96 15.51
CA ALA A 119 -2.24 18.22 15.91
C ALA A 119 -2.65 18.67 17.37
#